data_5431ba4474af5cbf760113e8da73842a
#
_entry.id   5431ba4474af5cbf760113e8da73842a
#
_cell.length_a   1.000
_cell.length_b   1.000
_cell.length_c   1.000
_cell.angle_alpha   90.00
_cell.angle_beta   90.00
_cell.angle_gamma   90.00
#
_symmetry.space_group_name_H-M   'P 1'
#
loop_
_entity.id
_entity.type
_entity.pdbx_description
1 polymer ?
#
loop_
_entity_poly.entity_id
_entity_poly.type
_entity_poly.pdbx_seq_one_letter_code
_entity_poly.pdbx_strand_id
1 'polypeptide(L)'
;ATQTPRRQVVTGTIKANIPTRIAFQVASGTDSRVILDRQGAEKLVGKGDLLYLPPGSAQVERAQGAFISDDEVEALVAHCASQAKQKFHEEVQKSLDEPSRGGADSPLDDAE
;
A
#
# COMPACT_ATOMS: atom_id res chain seq x y z
N ALA A 1 -0.89 1.13 0.71
CA ALA A 1 0.08 2.13 1.15
C ALA A 1 1.06 1.55 2.16
N THR A 2 2.26 2.08 2.22
CA THR A 2 3.26 1.68 3.20
C THR A 2 4.11 2.89 3.61
N GLN A 3 4.54 2.90 4.86
CA GLN A 3 5.53 3.84 5.38
C GLN A 3 6.95 3.27 5.36
N THR A 4 7.11 2.05 4.88
CA THR A 4 8.39 1.34 4.82
C THR A 4 8.70 0.95 3.37
N PRO A 5 9.23 1.89 2.55
CA PRO A 5 9.49 1.62 1.13
C PRO A 5 10.80 0.84 0.94
N ARG A 6 10.78 -0.44 1.27
CA ARG A 6 11.90 -1.36 1.10
C ARG A 6 11.55 -2.45 0.11
N ARG A 7 12.56 -3.07 -0.51
CA ARG A 7 12.36 -4.15 -1.48
C ARG A 7 11.56 -5.32 -0.94
N GLN A 8 11.69 -5.62 0.34
CA GLN A 8 10.96 -6.71 1.00
C GLN A 8 9.46 -6.39 1.16
N VAL A 9 9.09 -5.13 1.17
CA VAL A 9 7.70 -4.67 1.31
C VAL A 9 7.08 -4.37 -0.04
N VAL A 10 7.78 -3.60 -0.88
CA VAL A 10 7.35 -3.25 -2.24
C VAL A 10 8.03 -4.22 -3.20
N THR A 11 7.49 -5.42 -3.28
CA THR A 11 8.06 -6.51 -4.08
C THR A 11 7.83 -6.32 -5.57
N GLY A 12 8.60 -7.04 -6.40
CA GLY A 12 8.39 -7.03 -7.84
C GLY A 12 6.99 -7.50 -8.26
N THR A 13 6.41 -8.43 -7.54
CA THR A 13 5.05 -8.91 -7.78
C THR A 13 4.01 -7.81 -7.56
N ILE A 14 4.12 -7.07 -6.46
CA ILE A 14 3.24 -5.93 -6.17
C ILE A 14 3.41 -4.85 -7.23
N LYS A 15 4.64 -4.52 -7.60
CA LYS A 15 4.94 -3.50 -8.61
C LYS A 15 4.39 -3.87 -10.00
N ALA A 16 4.37 -5.14 -10.34
CA ALA A 16 3.84 -5.63 -11.60
C ALA A 16 2.31 -5.57 -11.66
N ASN A 17 1.65 -5.82 -10.54
CA ASN A 17 0.18 -5.90 -10.48
C ASN A 17 -0.48 -4.57 -10.10
N ILE A 18 0.25 -3.65 -9.49
CA ILE A 18 -0.24 -2.32 -9.12
C ILE A 18 0.68 -1.28 -9.76
N PRO A 19 0.43 -0.93 -11.04
CA PRO A 19 1.36 -0.08 -11.79
C PRO A 19 1.29 1.40 -11.44
N THR A 20 0.17 1.89 -10.95
CA THR A 20 0.03 3.28 -10.51
C THR A 20 0.78 3.49 -9.21
N ARG A 21 1.58 4.55 -9.15
CA ARG A 21 2.40 4.83 -7.97
C ARG A 21 2.34 6.29 -7.57
N ILE A 22 2.29 6.51 -6.27
CA ILE A 22 2.38 7.83 -5.66
C ILE A 22 3.44 7.74 -4.57
N ALA A 23 4.41 8.62 -4.63
CA ALA A 23 5.44 8.74 -3.59
C ALA A 23 5.42 10.13 -2.98
N PHE A 24 5.25 10.20 -1.67
CA PHE A 24 5.55 11.39 -0.90
C PHE A 24 7.05 11.45 -0.63
N GLN A 25 7.50 12.48 0.08
CA GLN A 25 8.91 12.62 0.42
C GLN A 25 9.44 11.36 1.11
N VAL A 26 10.60 10.88 0.64
CA VAL A 26 11.31 9.74 1.24
C VAL A 26 12.69 10.18 1.75
N ALA A 27 13.30 9.34 2.57
CA ALA A 27 14.57 9.66 3.23
C ALA A 27 15.78 9.59 2.30
N SER A 28 15.74 8.78 1.26
CA SER A 28 16.88 8.54 0.39
C SER A 28 16.48 8.27 -1.06
N GLY A 29 17.44 8.44 -1.97
CA GLY A 29 17.24 8.09 -3.38
C GLY A 29 17.01 6.60 -3.58
N THR A 30 17.54 5.76 -2.71
CA THR A 30 17.28 4.32 -2.73
C THR A 30 15.81 4.02 -2.48
N ASP A 31 15.20 4.66 -1.49
CA ASP A 31 13.78 4.51 -1.21
C ASP A 31 12.90 4.97 -2.37
N SER A 32 13.28 6.09 -3.02
CA SER A 32 12.62 6.57 -4.22
C SER A 32 12.65 5.56 -5.35
N ARG A 33 13.80 4.91 -5.56
CA ARG A 33 13.94 3.87 -6.59
C ARG A 33 13.09 2.65 -6.31
N VAL A 34 12.92 2.28 -5.05
CA VAL A 34 12.05 1.16 -4.68
C VAL A 34 10.62 1.43 -5.11
N ILE A 35 10.13 2.67 -4.95
CA ILE A 35 8.75 3.03 -5.27
C ILE A 35 8.58 3.35 -6.76
N LEU A 36 9.43 4.24 -7.30
CA LEU A 36 9.24 4.86 -8.61
C LEU A 36 10.18 4.34 -9.69
N ASP A 37 11.09 3.44 -9.35
CA ASP A 37 12.19 2.97 -10.19
C ASP A 37 13.15 4.08 -10.64
N ARG A 38 13.12 5.21 -9.93
CA ARG A 38 13.97 6.39 -10.18
C ARG A 38 14.14 7.22 -8.93
N GLN A 39 15.19 8.04 -8.92
CA GLN A 39 15.39 9.05 -7.88
C GLN A 39 14.43 10.23 -8.09
N GLY A 40 14.23 11.01 -7.04
CA GLY A 40 13.46 12.25 -7.09
C GLY A 40 12.58 12.49 -5.88
N ALA A 41 11.97 11.44 -5.31
CA ALA A 41 11.10 11.58 -4.15
C ALA A 41 11.85 12.05 -2.89
N GLU A 42 13.17 11.82 -2.80
CA GLU A 42 14.02 12.32 -1.72
C GLU A 42 14.21 13.84 -1.76
N LYS A 43 13.95 14.45 -2.90
CA LYS A 43 14.07 15.89 -3.09
C LYS A 43 12.77 16.66 -2.88
N LEU A 44 11.68 15.96 -2.60
CA LEU A 44 10.40 16.61 -2.32
C LEU A 44 10.44 17.41 -1.02
N VAL A 45 9.60 18.43 -0.93
CA VAL A 45 9.59 19.38 0.20
C VAL A 45 8.81 18.87 1.41
N GLY A 46 8.03 17.81 1.27
CA GLY A 46 7.15 17.31 2.31
C GLY A 46 5.79 18.00 2.33
N LYS A 47 5.01 17.73 3.37
CA LYS A 47 3.68 18.34 3.58
C LYS A 47 2.70 18.14 2.42
N GLY A 48 2.71 16.97 1.83
CA GLY A 48 1.82 16.64 0.72
C GLY A 48 2.42 16.80 -0.66
N ASP A 49 3.66 17.27 -0.77
CA ASP A 49 4.39 17.28 -2.04
C ASP A 49 4.63 15.84 -2.49
N LEU A 50 4.25 15.50 -3.71
CA LEU A 50 4.29 14.13 -4.18
C LEU A 50 4.73 14.02 -5.64
N LEU A 51 5.21 12.82 -5.98
CA LEU A 51 5.42 12.39 -7.35
C LEU A 51 4.39 11.32 -7.70
N TYR A 52 3.74 11.49 -8.82
CA TYR A 52 2.72 10.58 -9.34
C TYR A 52 3.20 9.91 -10.62
N LEU A 53 3.14 8.59 -10.65
CA LEU A 53 3.44 7.80 -11.84
C LEU A 53 2.14 7.17 -12.35
N PRO A 54 1.55 7.71 -13.43
CA PRO A 54 0.33 7.15 -14.02
C PRO A 54 0.57 5.75 -14.57
N PRO A 55 -0.46 4.90 -14.62
CA PRO A 55 -0.34 3.59 -15.24
C PRO A 55 -0.05 3.74 -16.74
N GLY A 56 0.89 2.92 -17.24
CA GLY A 56 1.26 2.95 -18.66
C GLY A 56 2.12 4.14 -19.08
N SER A 57 2.51 5.02 -18.16
CA SER A 57 3.39 6.15 -18.42
C SER A 57 4.78 5.92 -17.84
N ALA A 58 5.79 6.40 -18.53
CA ALA A 58 7.16 6.44 -18.03
C ALA A 58 7.52 7.77 -17.38
N GLN A 59 6.64 8.76 -17.46
CA GLN A 59 6.88 10.10 -16.92
C GLN A 59 6.19 10.26 -15.57
N VAL A 60 6.96 10.79 -14.61
CA VAL A 60 6.47 11.12 -13.28
C VAL A 60 5.99 12.57 -13.28
N GLU A 61 4.83 12.80 -12.72
CA GLU A 61 4.23 14.12 -12.55
C GLU A 61 4.34 14.55 -11.10
N ARG A 62 4.75 15.80 -10.88
CA ARG A 62 4.78 16.37 -9.54
C ARG A 62 3.44 17.01 -9.23
N ALA A 63 2.91 16.73 -8.05
CA ALA A 63 1.65 17.29 -7.58
C ALA A 63 1.75 17.70 -6.11
N GLN A 64 0.84 18.53 -5.68
CA GLN A 64 0.73 18.97 -4.31
C GLN A 64 -0.57 18.44 -3.70
N GLY A 65 -0.45 17.52 -2.74
CA GLY A 65 -1.57 17.08 -1.94
C GLY A 65 -1.84 18.02 -0.77
N ALA A 66 -3.04 17.95 -0.22
CA ALA A 66 -3.37 18.68 1.00
C ALA A 66 -2.63 18.06 2.18
N PHE A 67 -2.07 18.89 3.06
CA PHE A 67 -1.56 18.42 4.33
C PHE A 67 -2.72 18.15 5.27
N ILE A 68 -2.71 16.97 5.88
CA ILE A 68 -3.72 16.56 6.85
C ILE A 68 -3.02 16.24 8.17
N SER A 69 -3.47 16.86 9.26
CA SER A 69 -2.98 16.59 10.60
C SER A 69 -3.58 15.28 11.14
N ASP A 70 -2.99 14.75 12.21
CA ASP A 70 -3.48 13.52 12.85
C ASP A 70 -4.92 13.69 13.36
N ASP A 71 -5.25 14.86 13.92
CA ASP A 71 -6.60 15.16 14.38
C ASP A 71 -7.61 15.20 13.22
N GLU A 72 -7.20 15.74 12.09
CA GLU A 72 -8.04 15.78 10.89
C GLU A 72 -8.24 14.38 10.31
N VAL A 73 -7.22 13.51 10.35
CA VAL A 73 -7.36 12.11 9.94
C VAL A 73 -8.36 11.38 10.82
N GLU A 74 -8.29 11.56 12.14
CA GLU A 74 -9.25 10.97 13.07
C GLU A 74 -10.68 11.43 12.78
N ALA A 75 -10.86 12.72 12.54
CA ALA A 75 -12.16 13.30 12.21
C ALA A 75 -12.70 12.73 10.88
N LEU A 76 -11.85 12.57 9.88
CA LEU A 76 -12.24 12.00 8.60
C LEU A 76 -12.64 10.52 8.74
N VAL A 77 -11.88 9.75 9.47
CA VAL A 77 -12.18 8.32 9.73
C VAL A 77 -13.49 8.18 10.49
N ALA A 78 -13.71 9.00 11.51
CA ALA A 78 -14.95 9.00 12.26
C ALA A 78 -16.16 9.36 11.38
N HIS A 79 -16.01 10.33 10.50
CA HIS A 79 -17.04 10.71 9.54
C HIS A 79 -17.39 9.57 8.60
N CYS A 80 -16.41 8.92 8.01
CA CYS A 80 -16.62 7.76 7.13
C CYS A 80 -17.29 6.60 7.88
N ALA A 81 -16.85 6.32 9.10
CA ALA A 81 -17.44 5.26 9.92
C ALA A 81 -18.89 5.53 10.30
N SER A 82 -19.27 6.79 10.47
CA SER A 82 -20.65 7.17 10.80
C SER A 82 -21.62 7.01 9.63
N GLN A 83 -21.15 7.04 8.39
CA GLN A 83 -21.98 6.98 7.19
C GLN A 83 -22.44 5.58 6.83
N ALA A 84 -21.63 4.57 7.10
CA ALA A 84 -21.97 3.18 6.80
C ALA A 84 -21.22 2.23 7.71
N LYS A 85 -21.94 1.21 8.19
CA LYS A 85 -21.29 0.11 8.90
C LYS A 85 -20.54 -0.76 7.89
N GLN A 86 -19.38 -1.23 8.29
CA GLN A 86 -18.61 -2.19 7.52
C GLN A 86 -19.43 -3.48 7.38
N LYS A 87 -19.70 -3.87 6.13
CA LYS A 87 -20.36 -5.12 5.82
C LYS A 87 -19.33 -6.10 5.28
N PHE A 88 -19.10 -7.15 6.05
CA PHE A 88 -18.29 -8.26 5.56
C PHE A 88 -19.18 -9.26 4.83
N HIS A 89 -18.66 -9.85 3.77
CA HIS A 89 -19.31 -10.97 3.14
C HIS A 89 -19.30 -12.14 4.14
N GLU A 90 -20.46 -12.68 4.48
CA GLU A 90 -20.57 -13.68 5.55
C GLU A 90 -19.71 -14.92 5.31
N GLU A 91 -19.62 -15.39 4.07
CA GLU A 91 -18.81 -16.54 3.71
C GLU A 91 -17.31 -16.28 3.93
N VAL A 92 -16.84 -15.08 3.56
CA VAL A 92 -15.45 -14.67 3.76
C VAL A 92 -15.15 -14.55 5.25
N GLN A 93 -16.08 -13.95 6.02
CA GLN A 93 -15.91 -13.80 7.46
C GLN A 93 -15.85 -15.16 8.16
N LYS A 94 -16.73 -16.11 7.80
CA LYS A 94 -16.68 -17.47 8.31
C LYS A 94 -15.36 -18.16 7.99
N SER A 95 -14.86 -17.98 6.78
CA SER A 95 -13.59 -18.55 6.34
C SER A 95 -12.42 -18.01 7.15
N LEU A 96 -12.47 -16.73 7.57
CA LEU A 96 -11.44 -16.11 8.40
C LEU A 96 -11.56 -16.50 9.87
N ASP A 97 -12.79 -16.68 10.36
CA ASP A 97 -13.07 -17.03 11.76
C ASP A 97 -12.90 -18.52 12.04
N GLU A 98 -13.00 -19.36 11.02
CA GLU A 98 -12.70 -20.79 11.19
C GLU A 98 -11.21 -20.94 11.52
N PRO A 99 -10.89 -21.64 12.64
CA PRO A 99 -9.50 -21.96 12.89
C PRO A 99 -8.99 -22.74 11.68
N SER A 100 -7.91 -22.28 11.09
CA SER A 100 -7.24 -23.01 10.03
C SER A 100 -7.03 -24.41 10.59
N ARG A 101 -7.76 -25.37 10.07
CA ARG A 101 -7.42 -26.76 10.26
C ARG A 101 -6.03 -26.86 9.66
N GLY A 102 -5.04 -26.76 10.55
CA GLY A 102 -3.67 -26.84 10.14
C GLY A 102 -3.54 -27.98 9.18
N GLY A 103 -3.03 -27.70 8.01
CA GLY A 103 -2.85 -28.71 6.99
C GLY A 103 -1.87 -29.77 7.46
N ALA A 104 -2.28 -30.47 8.49
CA ALA A 104 -1.48 -31.54 9.08
C ALA A 104 -1.41 -32.77 8.17
N ASP A 105 -2.28 -32.85 7.20
CA ASP A 105 -2.28 -33.96 6.27
C ASP A 105 -2.29 -33.44 4.84
N SER A 106 -1.14 -32.96 4.41
CA SER A 106 -0.87 -32.92 2.99
C SER A 106 -0.69 -34.36 2.51
N PRO A 107 -1.48 -34.81 1.53
CA PRO A 107 -1.29 -36.14 0.95
C PRO A 107 0.08 -36.38 0.32
N LEU A 108 0.85 -35.30 0.21
CA LEU A 108 2.20 -35.36 -0.35
C LEU A 108 3.24 -35.91 0.63
N ASP A 109 2.94 -35.94 1.91
CA ASP A 109 3.86 -36.49 2.91
C ASP A 109 3.88 -38.04 2.90
N ASP A 110 2.87 -38.66 2.32
CA ASP A 110 2.75 -40.10 2.19
C ASP A 110 3.16 -40.65 0.82
N ALA A 111 3.61 -39.78 -0.07
CA ALA A 111 4.02 -40.17 -1.42
C ALA A 111 5.51 -40.55 -1.47
N GLU A 112 5.85 -41.68 -0.96
CA GLU A 112 7.13 -42.35 -1.24
C GLU A 112 6.98 -43.37 -2.37
#